data_9902abfe530a223648e01e42952b32bf
#
_entry.id   9902abfe530a223648e01e42952b32bf
#
_cell.length_a   1.000
_cell.length_b   1.000
_cell.length_c   1.000
_cell.angle_alpha   90.00
_cell.angle_beta   90.00
_cell.angle_gamma   90.00
#
_symmetry.space_group_name_H-M   'P 1'
#
loop_
_entity.id
_entity.type
_entity.pdbx_description
1 polymer ?
#
loop_
_entity_poly.entity_id
_entity_poly.type
_entity_poly.pdbx_seq_one_letter_code
_entity_poly.pdbx_strand_id
1 'polypeptide(L)'
;MVEIFNKIMNEIDKYETVIIHRHVRPDPDAYGSQLGLKYYLQRKFPEKSIYAVGQPESSLAFIGDLDRVRDDIYQNALVIVCDTANAPRIDDQRFNQGKDLIKIDHHPATDQYGRINYVDTNASSTSEIIFDFITHFNDINIIDESVARVLYLGIVGDTGRFLFSNTTPHTCLLYTSPSPRD
;
A
#
# COMPACT_ATOMS: atom_id res chain seq x y z
N MET A 1 -2.05 7.91 14.82
CA MET A 1 -1.97 6.61 14.10
C MET A 1 -3.26 5.78 14.26
N VAL A 2 -3.63 5.34 15.46
CA VAL A 2 -4.80 4.46 15.71
C VAL A 2 -6.10 4.97 15.08
N GLU A 3 -6.47 6.22 15.31
CA GLU A 3 -7.74 6.80 14.82
C GLU A 3 -7.83 6.85 13.29
N ILE A 4 -6.72 7.18 12.61
CA ILE A 4 -6.70 7.28 11.15
C ILE A 4 -6.77 5.91 10.49
N PHE A 5 -6.14 4.87 11.06
CA PHE A 5 -6.23 3.50 10.56
C PHE A 5 -7.67 2.98 10.65
N ASN A 6 -8.35 3.21 11.77
CA ASN A 6 -9.77 2.89 11.91
C ASN A 6 -10.62 3.63 10.87
N LYS A 7 -10.32 4.91 10.61
CA LYS A 7 -11.03 5.69 9.59
C LYS A 7 -10.83 5.13 8.18
N ILE A 8 -9.60 4.74 7.84
CA ILE A 8 -9.27 4.12 6.55
C ILE A 8 -10.00 2.78 6.40
N MET A 9 -9.94 1.91 7.41
CA MET A 9 -10.61 0.60 7.36
C MET A 9 -12.12 0.73 7.25
N ASN A 10 -12.73 1.62 8.04
CA ASN A 10 -14.16 1.91 7.96
C ASN A 10 -14.58 2.44 6.59
N GLU A 11 -13.67 3.13 5.89
CA GLU A 11 -13.94 3.57 4.53
C GLU A 11 -13.85 2.43 3.53
N ILE A 12 -12.81 1.58 3.64
CA ILE A 12 -12.65 0.36 2.81
C ILE A 12 -13.89 -0.54 2.93
N ASP A 13 -14.44 -0.67 4.13
CA ASP A 13 -15.57 -1.55 4.40
C ASP A 13 -16.85 -1.17 3.63
N LYS A 14 -17.03 0.12 3.31
CA LYS A 14 -18.19 0.65 2.59
C LYS A 14 -18.25 0.29 1.10
N TYR A 15 -17.12 -0.15 0.52
CA TYR A 15 -16.98 -0.34 -0.92
C TYR A 15 -16.79 -1.81 -1.28
N GLU A 16 -17.53 -2.28 -2.27
CA GLU A 16 -17.37 -3.61 -2.87
C GLU A 16 -16.10 -3.70 -3.74
N THR A 17 -15.65 -2.55 -4.27
CA THR A 17 -14.49 -2.46 -5.15
C THR A 17 -13.47 -1.47 -4.61
N VAL A 18 -12.21 -1.91 -4.53
CA VAL A 18 -11.06 -1.08 -4.17
C VAL A 18 -10.01 -1.16 -5.29
N ILE A 19 -9.52 -0.01 -5.74
CA ILE A 19 -8.48 0.07 -6.77
C ILE A 19 -7.27 0.79 -6.18
N ILE A 20 -6.13 0.11 -6.14
CA ILE A 20 -4.91 0.61 -5.50
C ILE A 20 -3.94 1.07 -6.57
N HIS A 21 -3.50 2.30 -6.43
CA HIS A 21 -2.57 3.00 -7.32
C HIS A 21 -1.22 3.23 -6.66
N ARG A 22 -0.23 3.61 -7.46
CA ARG A 22 1.13 4.01 -7.08
C ARG A 22 1.70 5.06 -8.04
N HIS A 23 2.94 5.47 -7.80
CA HIS A 23 3.60 6.47 -8.66
C HIS A 23 4.18 5.90 -9.97
N VAL A 24 4.44 6.79 -10.93
CA VAL A 24 5.18 6.50 -12.18
C VAL A 24 6.65 6.17 -11.89
N ARG A 25 7.30 5.38 -12.77
CA ARG A 25 8.66 4.88 -12.56
C ARG A 25 8.81 4.26 -11.16
N PRO A 26 8.05 3.22 -10.92
CA PRO A 26 7.94 2.63 -9.59
C PRO A 26 9.27 2.05 -9.13
N ASP A 27 9.44 2.06 -7.84
CA ASP A 27 10.49 1.35 -7.12
C ASP A 27 9.91 0.15 -6.34
N PRO A 28 10.74 -0.58 -5.58
CA PRO A 28 10.24 -1.71 -4.81
C PRO A 28 9.20 -1.34 -3.75
N ASP A 29 9.24 -0.11 -3.17
CA ASP A 29 8.25 0.31 -2.17
C ASP A 29 6.89 0.60 -2.79
N ALA A 30 6.86 1.26 -3.96
CA ALA A 30 5.64 1.48 -4.71
C ALA A 30 4.92 0.17 -5.05
N TYR A 31 5.66 -0.87 -5.47
CA TYR A 31 5.11 -2.21 -5.70
C TYR A 31 4.76 -2.93 -4.40
N GLY A 32 5.64 -2.86 -3.42
CA GLY A 32 5.49 -3.55 -2.14
C GLY A 32 4.26 -3.08 -1.37
N SER A 33 4.10 -1.78 -1.22
CA SER A 33 2.95 -1.18 -0.52
C SER A 33 1.63 -1.43 -1.26
N GLN A 34 1.62 -1.25 -2.60
CA GLN A 34 0.44 -1.48 -3.43
C GLN A 34 -0.03 -2.93 -3.40
N LEU A 35 0.87 -3.89 -3.68
CA LEU A 35 0.54 -5.30 -3.72
C LEU A 35 0.33 -5.89 -2.32
N GLY A 36 1.08 -5.42 -1.33
CA GLY A 36 0.91 -5.81 0.07
C GLY A 36 -0.49 -5.47 0.58
N LEU A 37 -0.95 -4.24 0.32
CA LEU A 37 -2.31 -3.83 0.66
C LEU A 37 -3.35 -4.63 -0.12
N LYS A 38 -3.15 -4.87 -1.44
CA LYS A 38 -4.05 -5.70 -2.27
C LYS A 38 -4.20 -7.09 -1.68
N TYR A 39 -3.09 -7.80 -1.46
CA TYR A 39 -3.11 -9.18 -1.00
C TYR A 39 -3.70 -9.31 0.40
N TYR A 40 -3.41 -8.36 1.30
CA TYR A 40 -4.03 -8.31 2.61
C TYR A 40 -5.54 -8.14 2.51
N LEU A 41 -6.01 -7.14 1.76
CA LEU A 41 -7.45 -6.85 1.63
C LEU A 41 -8.22 -8.00 0.96
N GLN A 42 -7.61 -8.69 -0.03
CA GLN A 42 -8.23 -9.87 -0.65
C GLN A 42 -8.44 -11.02 0.34
N ARG A 43 -7.56 -11.16 1.34
CA ARG A 43 -7.72 -12.19 2.38
C ARG A 43 -8.70 -11.79 3.45
N LYS A 44 -8.67 -10.53 3.84
CA LYS A 44 -9.56 -9.98 4.87
C LYS A 44 -11.00 -9.90 4.37
N PHE A 45 -11.20 -9.59 3.09
CA PHE A 45 -12.49 -9.38 2.44
C PHE A 45 -12.57 -10.19 1.14
N PRO A 46 -12.72 -11.52 1.23
CA PRO A 46 -12.71 -12.39 0.03
C PRO A 46 -13.88 -12.12 -0.92
N GLU A 47 -14.93 -11.46 -0.46
CA GLU A 47 -16.09 -11.05 -1.25
C GLU A 47 -15.85 -9.77 -2.07
N LYS A 48 -14.85 -8.94 -1.71
CA LYS A 48 -14.59 -7.68 -2.39
C LYS A 48 -13.69 -7.85 -3.62
N SER A 49 -13.87 -6.98 -4.58
CA SER A 49 -13.01 -6.87 -5.77
C SER A 49 -11.85 -5.91 -5.48
N ILE A 50 -10.65 -6.42 -5.30
CA ILE A 50 -9.45 -5.62 -4.97
C ILE A 50 -8.46 -5.69 -6.12
N TYR A 51 -8.11 -4.54 -6.68
CA TYR A 51 -7.24 -4.41 -7.84
C TYR A 51 -6.01 -3.54 -7.53
N ALA A 52 -4.87 -3.88 -8.14
CA ALA A 52 -3.66 -3.06 -8.19
C ALA A 52 -3.37 -2.70 -9.65
N VAL A 53 -3.35 -1.40 -9.97
CA VAL A 53 -3.25 -0.90 -11.35
C VAL A 53 -2.01 -0.06 -11.59
N GLY A 54 -1.64 0.10 -12.85
CA GLY A 54 -0.50 0.90 -13.30
C GLY A 54 0.23 0.22 -14.45
N GLN A 55 1.27 0.88 -14.98
CA GLN A 55 2.10 0.32 -16.03
C GLN A 55 3.10 -0.70 -15.42
N PRO A 56 3.17 -1.93 -15.95
CA PRO A 56 4.15 -2.90 -15.49
C PRO A 56 5.59 -2.39 -15.72
N GLU A 57 6.45 -2.57 -14.71
CA GLU A 57 7.89 -2.31 -14.80
C GLU A 57 8.63 -3.65 -14.86
N SER A 58 9.31 -3.90 -15.97
CA SER A 58 9.92 -5.20 -16.24
C SER A 58 10.98 -5.61 -15.21
N SER A 59 11.72 -4.65 -14.68
CA SER A 59 12.74 -4.88 -13.66
C SER A 59 12.16 -5.28 -12.30
N LEU A 60 10.86 -5.01 -12.07
CA LEU A 60 10.12 -5.31 -10.84
C LEU A 60 9.07 -6.42 -11.01
N ALA A 61 8.97 -7.04 -12.20
CA ALA A 61 7.98 -8.07 -12.49
C ALA A 61 8.05 -9.28 -11.54
N PHE A 62 9.22 -9.53 -10.93
CA PHE A 62 9.39 -10.60 -9.94
C PHE A 62 8.65 -10.34 -8.62
N ILE A 63 8.23 -9.10 -8.33
CA ILE A 63 7.50 -8.75 -7.09
C ILE A 63 6.06 -9.26 -7.19
N GLY A 64 5.38 -9.03 -8.32
CA GLY A 64 4.03 -9.51 -8.57
C GLY A 64 3.36 -8.83 -9.77
N ASP A 65 2.16 -9.32 -10.11
CA ASP A 65 1.41 -8.88 -11.27
C ASP A 65 0.40 -7.76 -10.93
N LEU A 66 0.21 -6.87 -11.91
CA LEU A 66 -0.78 -5.81 -11.86
C LEU A 66 -2.06 -6.20 -12.63
N ASP A 67 -3.17 -5.63 -12.20
CA ASP A 67 -4.47 -5.89 -12.81
C ASP A 67 -4.78 -4.91 -13.96
N ARG A 68 -5.64 -5.36 -14.86
CA ARG A 68 -6.26 -4.50 -15.88
C ARG A 68 -7.72 -4.29 -15.53
N VAL A 69 -8.09 -3.04 -15.31
CA VAL A 69 -9.44 -2.64 -14.91
C VAL A 69 -10.06 -1.76 -15.97
N ARG A 70 -11.33 -2.01 -16.31
CA ARG A 70 -12.09 -1.16 -17.22
C ARG A 70 -12.52 0.12 -16.54
N ASP A 71 -12.78 1.17 -17.32
CA ASP A 71 -13.11 2.52 -16.80
C ASP A 71 -14.44 2.53 -16.02
N ASP A 72 -15.41 1.71 -16.42
CA ASP A 72 -16.71 1.63 -15.74
C ASP A 72 -16.63 1.11 -14.29
N ILE A 73 -15.59 0.35 -13.96
CA ILE A 73 -15.36 -0.18 -12.61
C ILE A 73 -15.02 0.95 -11.62
N TYR A 74 -14.37 2.02 -12.08
CA TYR A 74 -13.99 3.15 -11.22
C TYR A 74 -15.17 3.88 -10.59
N GLN A 75 -16.32 3.99 -11.30
CA GLN A 75 -17.45 4.83 -10.91
C GLN A 75 -17.99 4.57 -9.49
N ASN A 76 -17.86 3.34 -8.99
CA ASN A 76 -18.32 2.93 -7.66
C ASN A 76 -17.19 2.44 -6.76
N ALA A 77 -15.92 2.60 -7.18
CA ALA A 77 -14.77 2.11 -6.46
C ALA A 77 -14.23 3.13 -5.47
N LEU A 78 -13.67 2.63 -4.36
CA LEU A 78 -12.71 3.37 -3.55
C LEU A 78 -11.35 3.29 -4.24
N VAL A 79 -10.73 4.43 -4.48
CA VAL A 79 -9.33 4.50 -4.93
C VAL A 79 -8.43 4.73 -3.72
N ILE A 80 -7.36 3.94 -3.62
CA ILE A 80 -6.29 4.14 -2.64
C ILE A 80 -4.99 4.35 -3.41
N VAL A 81 -4.28 5.44 -3.12
CA VAL A 81 -2.98 5.70 -3.73
C VAL A 81 -1.91 5.51 -2.67
N CYS A 82 -1.02 4.56 -2.91
CA CYS A 82 0.13 4.28 -2.07
C CYS A 82 1.38 4.98 -2.62
N ASP A 83 2.27 5.38 -1.73
CA ASP A 83 3.64 5.80 -2.02
C ASP A 83 3.74 6.87 -3.12
N THR A 84 2.93 7.93 -3.01
CA THR A 84 2.91 8.97 -4.04
C THR A 84 2.77 10.36 -3.42
N ALA A 85 3.84 11.16 -3.47
CA ALA A 85 3.91 12.48 -2.85
C ALA A 85 2.86 13.47 -3.41
N ASN A 86 2.63 13.45 -4.73
CA ASN A 86 1.74 14.39 -5.41
C ASN A 86 0.98 13.75 -6.58
N ALA A 87 -0.19 14.29 -6.88
CA ALA A 87 -1.12 13.75 -7.89
C ALA A 87 -0.52 13.61 -9.31
N PRO A 88 0.31 14.53 -9.84
CA PRO A 88 0.92 14.37 -11.16
C PRO A 88 1.84 13.15 -11.30
N ARG A 89 2.32 12.59 -10.19
CA ARG A 89 3.15 11.38 -10.19
C ARG A 89 2.36 10.08 -10.13
N ILE A 90 1.05 10.12 -9.96
CA ILE A 90 0.24 8.89 -9.96
C ILE A 90 0.29 8.28 -11.36
N ASP A 91 0.60 6.99 -11.45
CA ASP A 91 0.87 6.32 -12.74
C ASP A 91 -0.40 6.20 -13.59
N ASP A 92 -1.48 5.68 -13.04
CA ASP A 92 -2.76 5.60 -13.74
C ASP A 92 -3.62 6.83 -13.42
N GLN A 93 -3.78 7.70 -14.41
CA GLN A 93 -4.48 8.98 -14.25
C GLN A 93 -6.00 8.86 -14.05
N ARG A 94 -6.54 7.64 -14.09
CA ARG A 94 -7.94 7.37 -13.73
C ARG A 94 -8.18 7.37 -12.21
N PHE A 95 -7.16 7.60 -11.40
CA PHE A 95 -7.27 7.64 -9.93
C PHE A 95 -8.38 8.59 -9.43
N ASN A 96 -8.68 9.66 -10.15
CA ASN A 96 -9.71 10.66 -9.82
C ASN A 96 -11.12 10.29 -10.32
N GLN A 97 -11.30 9.14 -10.96
CA GLN A 97 -12.60 8.66 -11.45
C GLN A 97 -13.32 7.80 -10.40
N GLY A 98 -12.65 7.45 -9.30
CA GLY A 98 -13.24 6.73 -8.19
C GLY A 98 -14.28 7.57 -7.45
N LYS A 99 -15.20 6.90 -6.76
CA LYS A 99 -16.21 7.56 -5.92
C LYS A 99 -15.60 8.24 -4.70
N ASP A 100 -14.47 7.71 -4.22
CA ASP A 100 -13.71 8.28 -3.13
C ASP A 100 -12.21 7.99 -3.29
N LEU A 101 -11.38 8.77 -2.60
CA LEU A 101 -9.93 8.72 -2.75
C LEU A 101 -9.21 8.81 -1.39
N ILE A 102 -8.31 7.86 -1.14
CA ILE A 102 -7.42 7.80 0.03
C ILE A 102 -5.97 7.86 -0.43
N LYS A 103 -5.16 8.64 0.28
CA LYS A 103 -3.70 8.66 0.16
C LYS A 103 -3.08 7.98 1.37
N ILE A 104 -2.10 7.07 1.14
CA ILE A 104 -1.23 6.47 2.16
C ILE A 104 0.21 6.61 1.68
N ASP A 105 1.05 7.36 2.43
CA ASP A 105 2.35 7.78 1.93
C ASP A 105 3.34 8.04 3.07
N HIS A 106 4.65 7.95 2.81
CA HIS A 106 5.70 8.33 3.75
C HIS A 106 6.51 9.55 3.30
N HIS A 107 6.28 10.06 2.10
CA HIS A 107 6.94 11.26 1.59
C HIS A 107 6.40 12.54 2.27
N PRO A 108 7.17 13.64 2.31
CA PRO A 108 6.67 14.93 2.81
C PRO A 108 5.34 15.32 2.15
N ALA A 109 4.37 15.75 2.97
CA ALA A 109 3.00 16.07 2.54
C ALA A 109 2.95 17.36 1.73
N THR A 110 3.34 17.32 0.46
CA THR A 110 3.31 18.46 -0.46
C THR A 110 1.97 18.62 -1.18
N ASP A 111 1.16 17.54 -1.23
CA ASP A 111 -0.14 17.52 -1.91
C ASP A 111 -1.11 16.58 -1.17
N GLN A 112 -2.28 17.12 -0.81
CA GLN A 112 -3.34 16.38 -0.10
C GLN A 112 -4.51 16.11 -1.05
N TYR A 113 -4.27 15.30 -2.08
CA TYR A 113 -5.25 15.01 -3.11
C TYR A 113 -6.35 14.02 -2.72
N GLY A 114 -6.19 13.30 -1.61
CA GLY A 114 -7.19 12.37 -1.09
C GLY A 114 -8.22 13.05 -0.18
N ARG A 115 -9.43 12.51 -0.08
CA ARG A 115 -10.38 12.89 0.97
C ARG A 115 -9.86 12.47 2.35
N ILE A 116 -9.16 11.35 2.42
CA ILE A 116 -8.38 10.93 3.57
C ILE A 116 -6.92 10.92 3.12
N ASN A 117 -6.05 11.61 3.86
CA ASN A 117 -4.62 11.60 3.60
C ASN A 117 -3.90 11.16 4.88
N TYR A 118 -3.23 10.02 4.80
CA TYR A 118 -2.33 9.55 5.84
C TYR A 118 -0.90 9.62 5.32
N VAL A 119 -0.09 10.44 5.97
CA VAL A 119 1.32 10.62 5.65
C VAL A 119 2.12 10.53 6.94
N ASP A 120 3.07 9.58 6.98
CA ASP A 120 4.01 9.43 8.09
C ASP A 120 5.46 9.48 7.59
N THR A 121 6.06 10.64 7.70
CA THR A 121 7.45 10.88 7.27
C THR A 121 8.51 10.24 8.18
N ASN A 122 8.11 9.64 9.30
CA ASN A 122 9.02 8.89 10.18
C ASN A 122 9.09 7.41 9.80
N ALA A 123 8.12 6.90 9.02
CA ALA A 123 8.17 5.55 8.50
C ALA A 123 9.29 5.43 7.46
N SER A 124 9.99 4.31 7.46
CA SER A 124 11.09 4.08 6.51
C SER A 124 10.60 3.91 5.08
N SER A 125 9.34 3.50 4.91
CA SER A 125 8.70 3.21 3.63
C SER A 125 7.17 3.19 3.78
N THR A 126 6.45 3.30 2.69
CA THR A 126 4.99 3.07 2.68
C THR A 126 4.65 1.61 2.95
N SER A 127 5.50 0.67 2.57
CA SER A 127 5.36 -0.75 2.93
C SER A 127 5.40 -0.98 4.45
N GLU A 128 6.24 -0.25 5.19
CA GLU A 128 6.23 -0.25 6.67
C GLU A 128 4.88 0.23 7.19
N ILE A 129 4.33 1.32 6.64
CA ILE A 129 3.00 1.83 7.01
C ILE A 129 1.91 0.79 6.78
N ILE A 130 1.94 0.06 5.65
CA ILE A 130 0.96 -1.00 5.36
C ILE A 130 1.09 -2.15 6.36
N PHE A 131 2.31 -2.54 6.74
CA PHE A 131 2.52 -3.54 7.78
C PHE A 131 1.93 -3.09 9.12
N ASP A 132 2.19 -1.84 9.53
CA ASP A 132 1.63 -1.27 10.77
C ASP A 132 0.09 -1.20 10.72
N PHE A 133 -0.47 -0.89 9.55
CA PHE A 133 -1.91 -0.95 9.33
C PHE A 133 -2.49 -2.35 9.56
N ILE A 134 -1.86 -3.39 9.04
CA ILE A 134 -2.28 -4.79 9.23
C ILE A 134 -2.19 -5.19 10.70
N THR A 135 -1.09 -4.89 11.35
CA THR A 135 -0.84 -5.27 12.75
C THR A 135 -1.74 -4.53 13.73
N HIS A 136 -2.13 -3.28 13.40
CA HIS A 136 -3.09 -2.51 14.19
C HIS A 136 -4.44 -3.25 14.38
N PHE A 137 -4.88 -4.00 13.36
CA PHE A 137 -6.12 -4.80 13.44
C PHE A 137 -5.91 -6.21 13.99
N ASN A 138 -4.73 -6.53 14.52
CA ASN A 138 -4.34 -7.88 14.97
C ASN A 138 -4.46 -8.95 13.87
N ASP A 139 -4.32 -8.54 12.61
CA ASP A 139 -4.46 -9.40 11.44
C ASP A 139 -3.14 -10.07 11.03
N ILE A 140 -2.18 -10.19 11.95
CA ILE A 140 -0.88 -10.82 11.67
C ILE A 140 -1.01 -12.23 11.09
N ASN A 141 -2.06 -12.96 11.49
CA ASN A 141 -2.34 -14.31 11.00
C ASN A 141 -2.82 -14.36 9.54
N ILE A 142 -3.20 -13.22 8.97
CA ILE A 142 -3.59 -13.10 7.55
C ILE A 142 -2.34 -12.88 6.67
N ILE A 143 -1.22 -12.48 7.26
CA ILE A 143 0.04 -12.29 6.53
C ILE A 143 0.60 -13.67 6.18
N ASP A 144 0.41 -14.07 4.93
CA ASP A 144 1.08 -15.23 4.35
C ASP A 144 2.40 -14.83 3.67
N GLU A 145 3.06 -15.81 3.06
CA GLU A 145 4.32 -15.61 2.36
C GLU A 145 4.22 -14.52 1.26
N SER A 146 3.09 -14.43 0.57
CA SER A 146 2.94 -13.46 -0.52
C SER A 146 2.83 -12.01 0.00
N VAL A 147 2.06 -11.78 1.06
CA VAL A 147 1.97 -10.46 1.73
C VAL A 147 3.32 -10.09 2.34
N ALA A 148 3.92 -11.01 3.11
CA ALA A 148 5.20 -10.77 3.78
C ALA A 148 6.31 -10.44 2.78
N ARG A 149 6.41 -11.20 1.68
CA ARG A 149 7.44 -11.03 0.66
C ARG A 149 7.39 -9.66 -0.01
N VAL A 150 6.22 -9.21 -0.42
CA VAL A 150 6.12 -7.93 -1.14
C VAL A 150 6.36 -6.74 -0.21
N LEU A 151 5.85 -6.76 1.02
CA LEU A 151 6.11 -5.73 2.02
C LEU A 151 7.60 -5.67 2.39
N TYR A 152 8.22 -6.83 2.61
CA TYR A 152 9.66 -6.94 2.88
C TYR A 152 10.50 -6.33 1.75
N LEU A 153 10.17 -6.63 0.48
CA LEU A 153 10.88 -6.08 -0.67
C LEU A 153 10.77 -4.55 -0.74
N GLY A 154 9.61 -3.99 -0.42
CA GLY A 154 9.40 -2.55 -0.32
C GLY A 154 10.29 -1.92 0.76
N ILE A 155 10.23 -2.44 1.98
CA ILE A 155 11.06 -1.96 3.10
C ILE A 155 12.56 -2.05 2.77
N VAL A 156 13.01 -3.17 2.22
CA VAL A 156 14.42 -3.37 1.84
C VAL A 156 14.86 -2.38 0.76
N GLY A 157 13.99 -2.09 -0.22
CA GLY A 157 14.25 -1.13 -1.28
C GLY A 157 14.51 0.26 -0.72
N ASP A 158 13.58 0.78 0.05
CA ASP A 158 13.59 2.15 0.57
C ASP A 158 14.63 2.39 1.68
N THR A 159 14.99 1.35 2.42
CA THR A 159 16.03 1.41 3.45
C THR A 159 17.44 1.16 2.91
N GLY A 160 17.58 0.92 1.60
CA GLY A 160 18.85 0.53 1.00
C GLY A 160 19.44 -0.71 1.70
N ARG A 161 18.64 -1.72 1.94
CA ARG A 161 18.99 -2.93 2.70
C ARG A 161 19.36 -2.63 4.14
N PHE A 162 18.58 -1.77 4.79
CA PHE A 162 18.78 -1.29 6.17
C PHE A 162 20.05 -0.46 6.40
N LEU A 163 20.63 0.11 5.35
CA LEU A 163 21.85 0.91 5.42
C LEU A 163 21.57 2.43 5.43
N PHE A 164 20.39 2.86 5.03
CA PHE A 164 20.04 4.27 4.97
C PHE A 164 19.61 4.80 6.35
N SER A 165 19.72 6.12 6.53
CA SER A 165 19.42 6.81 7.78
C SER A 165 17.93 6.81 8.15
N ASN A 166 17.02 6.51 7.22
CA ASN A 166 15.60 6.31 7.47
C ASN A 166 15.28 4.95 8.13
N THR A 167 16.26 4.04 8.25
CA THR A 167 16.10 2.78 8.97
C THR A 167 16.01 3.03 10.47
N THR A 168 14.88 2.67 11.07
CA THR A 168 14.61 2.84 12.49
C THR A 168 14.72 1.52 13.26
N PRO A 169 14.80 1.53 14.61
CA PRO A 169 14.66 0.31 15.39
C PRO A 169 13.34 -0.42 15.13
N HIS A 170 12.24 0.31 14.88
CA HIS A 170 10.95 -0.26 14.50
C HIS A 170 11.06 -1.06 13.20
N THR A 171 11.64 -0.46 12.14
CA THR A 171 11.90 -1.12 10.86
C THR A 171 12.68 -2.45 11.04
N CYS A 172 13.71 -2.46 11.90
CA CYS A 172 14.48 -3.67 12.17
C CYS A 172 13.69 -4.73 12.92
N LEU A 173 12.85 -4.34 13.89
CA LEU A 173 12.02 -5.26 14.67
C LEU A 173 10.94 -5.93 13.82
N LEU A 174 10.38 -5.24 12.81
CA LEU A 174 9.44 -5.84 11.87
C LEU A 174 10.07 -7.05 11.16
N TYR A 175 11.35 -6.96 10.80
CA TYR A 175 12.08 -8.04 10.13
C TYR A 175 12.41 -9.20 11.06
N THR A 176 12.67 -8.92 12.34
CA THR A 176 13.15 -9.92 13.32
C THR A 176 12.04 -10.50 14.19
N SER A 177 10.79 -10.07 14.02
CA SER A 177 9.66 -10.64 14.75
C SER A 177 9.52 -12.13 14.43
N PRO A 178 9.32 -13.00 15.47
CA PRO A 178 9.17 -14.43 15.23
C PRO A 178 8.05 -14.72 14.24
N SER A 179 8.32 -15.60 13.29
CA SER A 179 7.26 -16.11 12.42
C SER A 179 6.23 -16.87 13.25
N PRO A 180 4.93 -16.76 12.94
CA PRO A 180 3.90 -17.57 13.62
C PRO A 180 4.09 -19.09 13.49
N ARG A 181 5.14 -19.55 12.82
CA ARG A 181 5.45 -20.96 12.56
C ARG A 181 6.57 -21.53 13.41
N ASP A 182 7.18 -20.74 14.32
CA ASP A 182 8.22 -21.21 15.24
C ASP A 182 7.62 -21.67 16.57
#